data_64a133494c4212eaf595a3890e61df06
#
_entry.id   64a133494c4212eaf595a3890e61df06
#
_cell.length_a   1.000
_cell.length_b   1.000
_cell.length_c   1.000
_cell.angle_alpha   90.00
_cell.angle_beta   90.00
_cell.angle_gamma   90.00
#
_symmetry.space_group_name_H-M   'P 1'
#
loop_
_entity.id
_entity.type
_entity.pdbx_description
1 polymer ?
#
loop_
_entity_poly.entity_id
_entity_poly.type
_entity_poly.pdbx_seq_one_letter_code
_entity_poly.pdbx_strand_id
1 'polypeptide(L)'
;MLTFNRHTVALDERFACFVAQPLDAALPIVVDSPHSGIAYPPDFGAVAPRHAILTSWDAFVDELWAGAPERGCALVGARFPRAYIDPNRAVTDIDAALLAEPWPEPLAPQSYTRRGMGLIRRYALPGVPLYDRKLSLDEVRHRIDTYYLPYRRALADAAEPLYAKHGALWHVDCHSMKSRGNAMNLDAGAARPDVVVSDRLGTSADPAFTQWTADWFAHAGYRVRINAPYQ
;
A
#
# COMPACT_ATOMS: atom_id res chain seq x y z
N MET A 1 9.72 -25.02 -1.46
CA MET A 1 10.16 -23.69 -0.97
C MET A 1 10.50 -22.91 -2.23
N LEU A 2 9.59 -22.05 -2.69
CA LEU A 2 9.74 -21.29 -3.92
C LEU A 2 10.83 -20.22 -3.72
N THR A 3 11.96 -20.38 -4.35
CA THR A 3 13.03 -19.36 -4.40
C THR A 3 12.65 -18.33 -5.45
N PHE A 4 12.04 -17.23 -5.00
CA PHE A 4 11.78 -16.09 -5.89
C PHE A 4 13.09 -15.40 -6.24
N ASN A 5 13.32 -15.20 -7.53
CA ASN A 5 14.40 -14.35 -8.01
C ASN A 5 13.97 -12.88 -7.77
N ARG A 6 14.10 -12.41 -6.53
CA ARG A 6 13.71 -11.08 -6.10
C ARG A 6 14.82 -10.11 -6.49
N HIS A 7 14.68 -9.46 -7.64
CA HIS A 7 15.51 -8.30 -7.94
C HIS A 7 15.10 -7.15 -6.99
N THR A 8 16.02 -6.77 -6.12
CA THR A 8 15.80 -5.70 -5.16
C THR A 8 16.24 -4.39 -5.78
N VAL A 9 15.32 -3.43 -5.90
CA VAL A 9 15.65 -2.05 -6.24
C VAL A 9 15.84 -1.32 -4.91
N ALA A 10 17.07 -0.97 -4.55
CA ALA A 10 17.28 -0.23 -3.31
C ALA A 10 18.66 0.37 -3.15
N LEU A 11 18.72 1.50 -2.47
CA LEU A 11 19.93 2.05 -1.88
C LEU A 11 20.30 1.35 -0.56
N ASP A 12 19.33 0.88 0.21
CA ASP A 12 19.47 -0.11 1.28
C ASP A 12 18.44 -1.22 1.05
N GLU A 13 18.88 -2.30 0.44
CA GLU A 13 18.05 -3.43 0.00
C GLU A 13 17.18 -4.05 1.09
N ARG A 14 17.53 -3.86 2.37
CA ARG A 14 16.82 -4.46 3.50
C ARG A 14 15.48 -3.80 3.79
N PHE A 15 15.31 -2.52 3.44
CA PHE A 15 14.20 -1.72 3.94
C PHE A 15 13.27 -1.14 2.85
N ALA A 16 13.68 -1.13 1.57
CA ALA A 16 12.89 -0.50 0.52
C ALA A 16 11.78 -1.42 -0.05
N CYS A 17 11.99 -2.04 -1.18
CA CYS A 17 11.01 -2.88 -1.85
C CYS A 17 11.66 -4.08 -2.53
N PHE A 18 10.83 -4.99 -3.03
CA PHE A 18 11.26 -6.03 -3.96
C PHE A 18 10.43 -5.95 -5.24
N VAL A 19 11.02 -6.45 -6.33
CA VAL A 19 10.36 -6.68 -7.62
C VAL A 19 10.59 -8.12 -8.02
N ALA A 20 9.52 -8.84 -8.30
CA ALA A 20 9.57 -10.17 -8.91
C ALA A 20 9.03 -10.06 -10.34
N GLN A 21 9.91 -10.31 -11.31
CA GLN A 21 9.56 -10.24 -12.73
C GLN A 21 8.82 -11.51 -13.18
N PRO A 22 7.99 -11.42 -14.24
CA PRO A 22 7.38 -12.59 -14.86
C PRO A 22 8.45 -13.63 -15.24
N LEU A 23 8.16 -14.92 -14.99
CA LEU A 23 9.08 -16.01 -15.34
C LEU A 23 8.98 -16.43 -16.81
N ASP A 24 7.78 -16.26 -17.39
CA ASP A 24 7.46 -16.60 -18.77
C ASP A 24 6.96 -15.35 -19.53
N ALA A 25 6.13 -15.57 -20.57
CA ALA A 25 5.55 -14.49 -21.36
C ALA A 25 4.80 -13.50 -20.48
N ALA A 26 5.32 -12.28 -20.39
CA ALA A 26 4.74 -11.22 -19.57
C ALA A 26 3.36 -10.79 -20.08
N LEU A 27 2.37 -10.85 -19.20
CA LEU A 27 1.04 -10.27 -19.37
C LEU A 27 1.08 -8.76 -19.04
N PRO A 28 0.15 -7.95 -19.55
CA PRO A 28 0.05 -6.53 -19.19
C PRO A 28 -0.55 -6.34 -17.80
N ILE A 29 0.01 -7.02 -16.80
CA ILE A 29 -0.48 -7.01 -15.42
C ILE A 29 0.67 -6.77 -14.45
N VAL A 30 0.52 -5.72 -13.64
CA VAL A 30 1.37 -5.46 -12.48
C VAL A 30 0.53 -5.60 -11.22
N VAL A 31 1.02 -6.42 -10.32
CA VAL A 31 0.44 -6.60 -8.98
C VAL A 31 1.35 -5.91 -8.00
N ASP A 32 0.81 -5.16 -7.03
CA ASP A 32 1.63 -4.67 -5.93
C ASP A 32 1.03 -4.95 -4.55
N SER A 33 1.91 -5.03 -3.56
CA SER A 33 1.58 -5.20 -2.15
C SER A 33 2.29 -4.12 -1.35
N PRO A 34 1.67 -2.94 -1.20
CA PRO A 34 2.31 -1.78 -0.58
C PRO A 34 2.41 -1.88 0.94
N HIS A 35 1.68 -2.78 1.57
CA HIS A 35 1.48 -2.76 3.02
C HIS A 35 1.86 -4.06 3.76
N SER A 36 2.51 -5.01 3.08
CA SER A 36 2.94 -6.29 3.70
C SER A 36 4.31 -6.21 4.38
N GLY A 37 5.04 -5.09 4.22
CA GLY A 37 6.37 -4.93 4.79
C GLY A 37 6.38 -4.81 6.31
N ILE A 38 7.36 -5.48 6.94
CA ILE A 38 7.61 -5.46 8.39
C ILE A 38 9.10 -5.28 8.73
N ALA A 39 9.93 -4.90 7.76
CA ALA A 39 11.30 -4.49 8.02
C ALA A 39 11.30 -3.06 8.57
N TYR A 40 11.41 -2.95 9.89
CA TYR A 40 11.35 -1.68 10.60
C TYR A 40 12.65 -0.90 10.41
N PRO A 41 12.63 0.32 9.81
CA PRO A 41 13.82 1.14 9.72
C PRO A 41 14.36 1.51 11.09
N PRO A 42 15.71 1.59 11.26
CA PRO A 42 16.33 1.90 12.56
C PRO A 42 15.92 3.27 13.12
N ASP A 43 15.62 4.22 12.23
CA ASP A 43 15.21 5.59 12.54
C ASP A 43 13.70 5.76 12.73
N PHE A 44 12.93 4.66 12.81
CA PHE A 44 11.47 4.76 12.91
C PHE A 44 11.04 5.62 14.09
N GLY A 45 11.68 5.46 15.24
CA GLY A 45 11.44 6.30 16.43
C GLY A 45 9.99 6.25 16.96
N ALA A 46 9.22 5.20 16.63
CA ALA A 46 7.86 5.03 17.12
C ALA A 46 7.87 4.63 18.59
N VAL A 47 7.01 5.27 19.39
CA VAL A 47 6.80 4.95 20.83
C VAL A 47 5.58 4.05 21.05
N ALA A 48 4.72 3.93 20.06
CA ALA A 48 3.56 3.03 20.13
C ALA A 48 4.00 1.57 20.31
N PRO A 49 3.27 0.76 21.09
CA PRO A 49 3.57 -0.66 21.24
C PRO A 49 3.52 -1.40 19.90
N ARG A 50 4.45 -2.34 19.68
CA ARG A 50 4.55 -3.07 18.41
C ARG A 50 3.23 -3.71 17.95
N HIS A 51 2.47 -4.31 18.88
CA HIS A 51 1.17 -4.88 18.53
C HIS A 51 0.16 -3.85 17.98
N ALA A 52 0.22 -2.59 18.47
CA ALA A 52 -0.61 -1.52 17.95
C ALA A 52 -0.18 -1.11 16.53
N ILE A 53 1.14 -1.01 16.28
CA ILE A 53 1.68 -0.72 14.95
C ILE A 53 1.29 -1.82 13.94
N LEU A 54 1.41 -3.09 14.33
CA LEU A 54 1.05 -4.25 13.51
C LEU A 54 -0.44 -4.29 13.13
N THR A 55 -1.31 -3.54 13.80
CA THR A 55 -2.73 -3.49 13.40
C THR A 55 -2.95 -2.83 12.03
N SER A 56 -1.95 -2.15 11.50
CA SER A 56 -1.99 -1.54 10.16
C SER A 56 -1.28 -2.38 9.09
N TRP A 57 -0.73 -3.51 9.45
CA TRP A 57 -0.06 -4.43 8.55
C TRP A 57 -1.09 -5.25 7.77
N ASP A 58 -0.97 -5.25 6.46
CA ASP A 58 -1.72 -6.13 5.56
C ASP A 58 -0.95 -7.46 5.47
N ALA A 59 -1.13 -8.29 6.52
CA ALA A 59 -0.35 -9.48 6.74
C ALA A 59 -0.42 -10.48 5.59
N PHE A 60 0.75 -10.96 5.13
CA PHE A 60 0.90 -12.06 4.16
C PHE A 60 0.31 -11.78 2.76
N VAL A 61 -0.06 -10.54 2.42
CA VAL A 61 -0.62 -10.24 1.09
C VAL A 61 0.44 -10.47 0.00
N ASP A 62 1.69 -10.11 0.23
CA ASP A 62 2.80 -10.42 -0.67
C ASP A 62 3.02 -11.93 -0.87
N GLU A 63 2.80 -12.75 0.17
CA GLU A 63 2.87 -14.21 0.09
C GLU A 63 1.68 -14.80 -0.66
N LEU A 64 0.47 -14.28 -0.48
CA LEU A 64 -0.73 -14.68 -1.21
C LEU A 64 -0.58 -14.44 -2.72
N TRP A 65 0.12 -13.38 -3.11
CA TRP A 65 0.37 -13.04 -4.51
C TRP A 65 1.73 -13.53 -5.02
N ALA A 66 2.48 -14.27 -4.22
CA ALA A 66 3.81 -14.77 -4.57
C ALA A 66 3.85 -15.62 -5.85
N GLY A 67 2.75 -16.24 -6.25
CA GLY A 67 2.60 -17.00 -7.50
C GLY A 67 2.29 -16.14 -8.73
N ALA A 68 2.19 -14.81 -8.63
CA ALA A 68 1.89 -13.93 -9.76
C ALA A 68 2.95 -13.97 -10.87
N PRO A 69 4.28 -14.02 -10.56
CA PRO A 69 5.32 -14.13 -11.59
C PRO A 69 5.23 -15.40 -12.43
N GLU A 70 4.83 -16.52 -11.82
CA GLU A 70 4.63 -17.82 -12.52
C GLU A 70 3.46 -17.76 -13.51
N ARG A 71 2.58 -16.78 -13.37
CA ARG A 71 1.41 -16.53 -14.23
C ARG A 71 1.61 -15.35 -15.19
N GLY A 72 2.85 -14.89 -15.35
CA GLY A 72 3.21 -13.82 -16.27
C GLY A 72 2.96 -12.40 -15.73
N CYS A 73 2.66 -12.22 -14.45
CA CYS A 73 2.46 -10.91 -13.84
C CYS A 73 3.73 -10.42 -13.11
N ALA A 74 4.04 -9.13 -13.20
CA ALA A 74 5.05 -8.54 -12.32
C ALA A 74 4.47 -8.36 -10.90
N LEU A 75 5.29 -8.59 -9.86
CA LEU A 75 4.90 -8.34 -8.46
C LEU A 75 5.89 -7.38 -7.82
N VAL A 76 5.37 -6.28 -7.28
CA VAL A 76 6.13 -5.28 -6.50
C VAL A 76 5.64 -5.30 -5.06
N GLY A 77 6.53 -5.31 -4.08
CA GLY A 77 6.12 -5.26 -2.68
C GLY A 77 7.00 -4.37 -1.83
N ALA A 78 6.39 -3.57 -0.94
CA ALA A 78 7.12 -2.81 0.05
C ALA A 78 7.68 -3.74 1.13
N ARG A 79 8.91 -3.46 1.62
CA ARG A 79 9.51 -4.18 2.75
C ARG A 79 9.33 -3.43 4.06
N PHE A 80 9.21 -2.11 4.00
CA PHE A 80 8.99 -1.26 5.17
C PHE A 80 7.50 -1.23 5.57
N PRO A 81 7.20 -0.99 6.86
CA PRO A 81 5.82 -0.92 7.33
C PRO A 81 5.15 0.39 6.86
N ARG A 82 3.90 0.30 6.41
CA ARG A 82 3.09 1.48 6.05
C ARG A 82 2.93 2.49 7.19
N ALA A 83 3.17 2.07 8.43
CA ALA A 83 3.13 2.98 9.57
C ALA A 83 4.30 3.96 9.57
N TYR A 84 5.44 3.60 8.97
CA TYR A 84 6.61 4.44 8.82
C TYR A 84 6.42 5.49 7.71
N ILE A 85 6.01 5.03 6.52
CA ILE A 85 5.53 5.86 5.41
C ILE A 85 4.60 5.01 4.54
N ASP A 86 3.49 5.55 4.08
CA ASP A 86 2.48 4.82 3.31
C ASP A 86 2.69 5.04 1.79
N PRO A 87 3.25 4.06 1.05
CA PRO A 87 3.55 4.23 -0.37
C PRO A 87 2.30 4.31 -1.24
N ASN A 88 1.12 3.98 -0.69
CA ASN A 88 -0.18 4.11 -1.36
C ASN A 88 -0.92 5.41 -1.03
N ARG A 89 -0.21 6.43 -0.52
CA ARG A 89 -0.72 7.79 -0.32
C ARG A 89 -0.04 8.76 -1.28
N ALA A 90 -0.72 9.89 -1.56
CA ALA A 90 -0.06 10.97 -2.28
C ALA A 90 1.04 11.59 -1.40
N VAL A 91 2.14 12.04 -2.02
CA VAL A 91 3.26 12.69 -1.30
C VAL A 91 2.81 13.98 -0.60
N THR A 92 1.74 14.62 -1.09
CA THR A 92 1.14 15.82 -0.50
C THR A 92 0.14 15.53 0.64
N ASP A 93 -0.14 14.23 0.90
CA ASP A 93 -1.14 13.80 1.90
C ASP A 93 -0.51 13.71 3.31
N ILE A 94 0.16 14.79 3.72
CA ILE A 94 0.86 14.92 5.01
C ILE A 94 -0.05 15.60 6.03
N ASP A 95 -0.07 15.08 7.26
CA ASP A 95 -0.72 15.71 8.41
C ASP A 95 0.21 16.79 9.00
N ALA A 96 -0.10 18.06 8.75
CA ALA A 96 0.69 19.17 9.28
C ALA A 96 0.83 19.16 10.81
N ALA A 97 -0.12 18.54 11.54
CA ALA A 97 -0.04 18.43 12.99
C ALA A 97 1.10 17.53 13.48
N LEU A 98 1.62 16.68 12.61
CA LEU A 98 2.76 15.79 12.89
C LEU A 98 4.12 16.52 12.77
N LEU A 99 4.18 17.66 12.07
CA LEU A 99 5.42 18.33 11.71
C LEU A 99 5.88 19.32 12.79
N ALA A 100 7.20 19.40 13.02
CA ALA A 100 7.82 20.38 13.89
C ALA A 100 7.79 21.78 13.28
N GLU A 101 8.00 21.87 11.96
CA GLU A 101 7.97 23.11 11.17
C GLU A 101 6.94 23.01 10.06
N PRO A 102 6.47 24.14 9.51
CA PRO A 102 5.58 24.14 8.34
C PRO A 102 6.22 23.46 7.13
N TRP A 103 5.45 22.62 6.43
CA TRP A 103 5.88 22.03 5.17
C TRP A 103 5.98 23.12 4.09
N PRO A 104 7.09 23.21 3.33
CA PRO A 104 7.30 24.33 2.42
C PRO A 104 6.43 24.30 1.15
N GLU A 105 5.95 23.11 0.74
CA GLU A 105 5.10 22.94 -0.43
C GLU A 105 3.61 22.81 -0.03
N PRO A 106 2.67 23.04 -0.98
CA PRO A 106 1.25 22.87 -0.69
C PRO A 106 0.90 21.45 -0.27
N LEU A 107 0.16 21.31 0.82
CA LEU A 107 -0.38 20.03 1.30
C LEU A 107 -1.82 19.83 0.85
N ALA A 108 -2.19 18.58 0.60
CA ALA A 108 -3.54 18.18 0.23
C ALA A 108 -4.07 17.02 1.11
N PRO A 109 -4.25 17.26 2.44
CA PRO A 109 -4.63 16.22 3.38
C PRO A 109 -6.04 15.69 3.10
N GLN A 110 -6.15 14.38 2.96
CA GLN A 110 -7.39 13.66 2.69
C GLN A 110 -8.18 13.38 3.98
N SER A 111 -9.36 12.79 3.86
CA SER A 111 -10.22 12.44 5.01
C SER A 111 -9.52 11.50 6.01
N TYR A 112 -8.75 10.55 5.53
CA TYR A 112 -7.98 9.64 6.38
C TYR A 112 -6.80 10.32 7.08
N THR A 113 -6.16 11.31 6.46
CA THR A 113 -5.08 12.10 7.06
C THR A 113 -5.57 12.87 8.28
N ARG A 114 -6.75 13.48 8.19
CA ARG A 114 -7.40 14.17 9.33
C ARG A 114 -7.69 13.23 10.51
N ARG A 115 -7.75 11.91 10.24
CA ARG A 115 -7.87 10.84 11.25
C ARG A 115 -6.52 10.26 11.69
N GLY A 116 -5.41 10.86 11.26
CA GLY A 116 -4.05 10.42 11.59
C GLY A 116 -3.51 9.27 10.74
N MET A 117 -4.10 9.06 9.54
CA MET A 117 -3.70 8.00 8.59
C MET A 117 -3.29 8.59 7.23
N GLY A 118 -2.45 9.62 7.24
CA GLY A 118 -1.85 10.22 6.04
C GLY A 118 -0.63 9.46 5.54
N LEU A 119 0.18 10.13 4.71
CA LEU A 119 1.46 9.62 4.19
C LEU A 119 2.35 9.07 5.31
N ILE A 120 2.42 9.77 6.43
CA ILE A 120 3.02 9.29 7.68
C ILE A 120 1.91 9.24 8.72
N ARG A 121 1.78 8.10 9.40
CA ARG A 121 0.73 7.92 10.40
C ARG A 121 1.03 8.70 11.68
N ARG A 122 0.04 9.40 12.19
CA ARG A 122 0.09 10.03 13.51
C ARG A 122 -0.34 9.09 14.63
N TYR A 123 -1.26 8.16 14.34
CA TYR A 123 -1.79 7.19 15.28
C TYR A 123 -1.59 5.75 14.80
N ALA A 124 -1.17 4.87 15.70
CA ALA A 124 -1.15 3.43 15.49
C ALA A 124 -2.55 2.82 15.61
N LEU A 125 -3.30 3.24 16.62
CA LEU A 125 -4.70 2.89 16.90
C LEU A 125 -5.45 4.15 17.34
N PRO A 126 -6.80 4.14 17.41
CA PRO A 126 -7.56 5.25 17.96
C PRO A 126 -7.02 5.67 19.33
N GLY A 127 -6.59 6.92 19.45
CA GLY A 127 -6.05 7.46 20.71
C GLY A 127 -4.64 7.00 21.09
N VAL A 128 -3.99 6.16 20.29
CA VAL A 128 -2.60 5.71 20.55
C VAL A 128 -1.66 6.43 19.57
N PRO A 129 -0.97 7.49 20.00
CA PRO A 129 -0.04 8.22 19.14
C PRO A 129 1.13 7.32 18.73
N LEU A 130 1.57 7.47 17.49
CA LEU A 130 2.73 6.73 16.98
C LEU A 130 4.04 7.31 17.51
N TYR A 131 4.07 8.62 17.70
CA TYR A 131 5.22 9.38 18.20
C TYR A 131 4.80 10.23 19.40
N ASP A 132 5.73 10.45 20.33
CA ASP A 132 5.60 11.38 21.48
C ASP A 132 6.17 12.77 21.17
N ARG A 133 6.62 12.98 19.93
CA ARG A 133 7.21 14.21 19.39
C ARG A 133 6.68 14.54 18.00
N LYS A 134 6.96 15.73 17.55
CA LYS A 134 6.81 16.09 16.14
C LYS A 134 8.03 15.62 15.33
N LEU A 135 7.83 15.37 14.05
CA LEU A 135 8.87 15.00 13.10
C LEU A 135 9.45 16.24 12.43
N SER A 136 10.76 16.29 12.26
CA SER A 136 11.41 17.35 11.48
C SER A 136 11.13 17.19 9.98
N LEU A 137 11.30 18.27 9.21
CA LEU A 137 11.19 18.21 7.76
C LEU A 137 12.21 17.24 7.15
N ASP A 138 13.42 17.19 7.69
CA ASP A 138 14.47 16.32 7.21
C ASP A 138 14.14 14.83 7.42
N GLU A 139 13.51 14.46 8.56
CA GLU A 139 13.02 13.10 8.78
C GLU A 139 11.95 12.72 7.76
N VAL A 140 11.01 13.62 7.47
CA VAL A 140 9.95 13.36 6.49
C VAL A 140 10.52 13.25 5.08
N ARG A 141 11.44 14.15 4.69
CA ARG A 141 12.14 14.09 3.40
C ARG A 141 12.95 12.81 3.25
N HIS A 142 13.71 12.44 4.28
CA HIS A 142 14.45 11.18 4.29
C HIS A 142 13.56 9.97 4.00
N ARG A 143 12.38 9.90 4.63
CA ARG A 143 11.41 8.81 4.38
C ARG A 143 10.86 8.83 2.96
N ILE A 144 10.58 10.02 2.43
CA ILE A 144 10.13 10.18 1.05
C ILE A 144 11.21 9.72 0.08
N ASP A 145 12.44 10.21 0.23
CA ASP A 145 13.52 9.99 -0.72
C ASP A 145 14.06 8.55 -0.68
N THR A 146 14.09 7.95 0.52
CA THR A 146 14.72 6.63 0.73
C THR A 146 13.74 5.46 0.57
N TYR A 147 12.44 5.67 0.83
CA TYR A 147 11.46 4.58 0.85
C TYR A 147 10.30 4.79 -0.13
N TYR A 148 9.67 5.95 -0.08
CA TYR A 148 8.47 6.23 -0.90
C TYR A 148 8.83 6.34 -2.39
N LEU A 149 9.76 7.20 -2.76
CA LEU A 149 10.14 7.39 -4.16
C LEU A 149 10.75 6.15 -4.80
N PRO A 150 11.65 5.38 -4.14
CA PRO A 150 12.13 4.11 -4.69
C PRO A 150 11.03 3.09 -4.93
N TYR A 151 10.05 2.95 -4.01
CA TYR A 151 8.89 2.09 -4.23
C TYR A 151 8.07 2.52 -5.45
N ARG A 152 7.74 3.82 -5.54
CA ARG A 152 6.96 4.38 -6.66
C ARG A 152 7.69 4.22 -7.99
N ARG A 153 9.01 4.37 -7.99
CA ARG A 153 9.85 4.13 -9.17
C ARG A 153 9.85 2.66 -9.56
N ALA A 154 10.05 1.75 -8.62
CA ALA A 154 10.01 0.32 -8.88
C ALA A 154 8.68 -0.14 -9.51
N LEU A 155 7.56 0.44 -9.06
CA LEU A 155 6.24 0.17 -9.63
C LEU A 155 6.12 0.73 -11.07
N ALA A 156 6.61 1.93 -11.32
CA ALA A 156 6.64 2.52 -12.66
C ALA A 156 7.55 1.71 -13.61
N ASP A 157 8.76 1.37 -13.17
CA ASP A 157 9.72 0.58 -13.95
C ASP A 157 9.18 -0.83 -14.31
N ALA A 158 8.34 -1.40 -13.45
CA ALA A 158 7.64 -2.66 -13.75
C ALA A 158 6.49 -2.49 -14.75
N ALA A 159 5.81 -1.34 -14.71
CA ALA A 159 4.63 -1.05 -15.52
C ALA A 159 4.95 -0.55 -16.94
N GLU A 160 5.91 0.36 -17.06
CA GLU A 160 6.21 1.05 -18.33
C GLU A 160 6.56 0.12 -19.50
N PRO A 161 7.42 -0.92 -19.34
CA PRO A 161 7.73 -1.84 -20.43
C PRO A 161 6.51 -2.66 -20.88
N LEU A 162 5.64 -3.03 -19.95
CA LEU A 162 4.42 -3.78 -20.23
C LEU A 162 3.42 -2.92 -20.98
N TYR A 163 3.25 -1.66 -20.54
CA TYR A 163 2.41 -0.70 -21.25
C TYR A 163 2.93 -0.41 -22.66
N ALA A 164 4.22 -0.18 -22.82
CA ALA A 164 4.85 0.07 -24.12
C ALA A 164 4.66 -1.11 -25.08
N LYS A 165 4.71 -2.35 -24.58
CA LYS A 165 4.53 -3.57 -25.37
C LYS A 165 3.07 -3.83 -25.76
N HIS A 166 2.12 -3.58 -24.85
CA HIS A 166 0.73 -4.03 -25.00
C HIS A 166 -0.26 -2.90 -25.28
N GLY A 167 0.13 -1.63 -25.11
CA GLY A 167 -0.75 -0.46 -25.28
C GLY A 167 -1.78 -0.26 -24.16
N ALA A 168 -1.85 -1.22 -23.21
CA ALA A 168 -2.73 -1.17 -22.05
C ALA A 168 -2.08 -1.95 -20.89
N LEU A 169 -2.50 -1.65 -19.67
CA LEU A 169 -1.97 -2.27 -18.45
C LEU A 169 -3.08 -2.38 -17.40
N TRP A 170 -3.09 -3.51 -16.71
CA TRP A 170 -3.85 -3.69 -15.48
C TRP A 170 -2.91 -3.57 -14.27
N HIS A 171 -3.21 -2.63 -13.39
CA HIS A 171 -2.53 -2.50 -12.10
C HIS A 171 -3.49 -3.00 -10.99
N VAL A 172 -3.05 -3.99 -10.24
CA VAL A 172 -3.81 -4.60 -9.13
C VAL A 172 -3.11 -4.28 -7.82
N ASP A 173 -3.64 -3.32 -7.09
CA ASP A 173 -3.16 -2.91 -5.76
C ASP A 173 -3.78 -3.82 -4.69
N CYS A 174 -2.96 -4.66 -4.07
CA CYS A 174 -3.40 -5.76 -3.23
C CYS A 174 -3.31 -5.41 -1.74
N HIS A 175 -4.43 -5.61 -1.06
CA HIS A 175 -4.57 -5.32 0.36
C HIS A 175 -5.24 -6.45 1.13
N SER A 176 -5.09 -6.45 2.45
CA SER A 176 -6.01 -7.11 3.37
C SER A 176 -6.79 -6.09 4.19
N MET A 177 -7.89 -6.52 4.76
CA MET A 177 -8.71 -5.69 5.62
C MET A 177 -9.21 -6.45 6.83
N LYS A 178 -9.44 -5.74 7.93
CA LYS A 178 -10.12 -6.30 9.10
C LYS A 178 -11.59 -6.55 8.79
N SER A 179 -12.18 -7.58 9.38
CA SER A 179 -13.62 -7.91 9.24
C SER A 179 -14.56 -6.83 9.80
N ARG A 180 -14.04 -5.87 10.59
CA ARG A 180 -14.77 -4.70 11.09
C ARG A 180 -13.86 -3.47 11.07
N GLY A 181 -14.42 -2.32 10.70
CA GLY A 181 -13.77 -1.02 10.81
C GLY A 181 -13.58 -0.61 12.28
N ASN A 182 -12.43 -0.03 12.62
CA ASN A 182 -12.22 0.62 13.93
C ASN A 182 -12.63 2.11 13.87
N ALA A 183 -12.53 2.84 14.98
CA ALA A 183 -12.93 4.24 15.07
C ALA A 183 -12.14 5.21 14.16
N MET A 184 -10.99 4.80 13.61
CA MET A 184 -10.25 5.59 12.61
C MET A 184 -10.80 5.39 11.18
N ASN A 185 -11.58 4.35 10.93
CA ASN A 185 -12.16 4.08 9.62
C ASN A 185 -13.47 4.86 9.41
N LEU A 186 -13.83 5.10 8.15
CA LEU A 186 -15.09 5.75 7.79
C LEU A 186 -16.30 4.88 8.11
N ASP A 187 -16.13 3.57 8.06
CA ASP A 187 -17.10 2.51 8.34
C ASP A 187 -16.94 1.92 9.76
N ALA A 188 -16.62 2.75 10.75
CA ALA A 188 -16.38 2.32 12.13
C ALA A 188 -17.50 1.41 12.66
N GLY A 189 -17.13 0.23 13.19
CA GLY A 189 -18.05 -0.77 13.74
C GLY A 189 -18.80 -1.61 12.70
N ALA A 190 -18.82 -1.25 11.43
CA ALA A 190 -19.51 -2.00 10.38
C ALA A 190 -18.81 -3.33 10.07
N ALA A 191 -19.60 -4.38 9.85
CA ALA A 191 -19.08 -5.63 9.31
C ALA A 191 -18.75 -5.46 7.82
N ARG A 192 -17.60 -5.98 7.41
CA ARG A 192 -17.12 -5.89 6.03
C ARG A 192 -17.40 -7.17 5.24
N PRO A 193 -17.48 -7.11 3.90
CA PRO A 193 -17.49 -8.28 3.05
C PRO A 193 -16.16 -9.04 3.15
N ASP A 194 -16.07 -10.21 2.52
CA ASP A 194 -14.82 -10.97 2.47
C ASP A 194 -13.85 -10.37 1.45
N VAL A 195 -14.38 -9.83 0.34
CA VAL A 195 -13.61 -9.17 -0.73
C VAL A 195 -14.25 -7.82 -1.07
N VAL A 196 -13.40 -6.83 -1.29
CA VAL A 196 -13.77 -5.54 -1.88
C VAL A 196 -12.99 -5.36 -3.17
N VAL A 197 -13.68 -5.19 -4.30
CA VAL A 197 -13.10 -4.79 -5.57
C VAL A 197 -13.31 -3.29 -5.72
N SER A 198 -12.24 -2.53 -5.88
CA SER A 198 -12.31 -1.07 -5.94
C SER A 198 -11.72 -0.55 -7.24
N ASP A 199 -12.44 0.35 -7.92
CA ASP A 199 -12.03 1.01 -9.16
C ASP A 199 -12.20 2.54 -9.08
N ARG A 200 -12.17 3.08 -7.85
CA ARG A 200 -12.36 4.51 -7.56
C ARG A 200 -13.66 5.05 -8.16
N LEU A 201 -14.76 4.31 -7.96
CA LEU A 201 -16.09 4.64 -8.50
C LEU A 201 -16.12 4.69 -10.03
N GLY A 202 -15.48 3.75 -10.70
CA GLY A 202 -15.44 3.63 -12.16
C GLY A 202 -14.44 4.58 -12.85
N THR A 203 -13.49 5.17 -12.09
CA THR A 203 -12.53 6.14 -12.66
C THR A 203 -11.13 5.59 -12.88
N SER A 204 -10.79 4.41 -12.34
CA SER A 204 -9.43 3.86 -12.41
C SER A 204 -9.30 2.54 -13.15
N ALA A 205 -10.43 1.87 -13.46
CA ALA A 205 -10.44 0.64 -14.22
C ALA A 205 -11.67 0.55 -15.11
N ASP A 206 -11.62 -0.32 -16.14
CA ASP A 206 -12.80 -0.65 -16.94
C ASP A 206 -13.88 -1.30 -16.04
N PRO A 207 -15.12 -0.79 -16.04
CA PRO A 207 -16.20 -1.34 -15.23
C PRO A 207 -16.49 -2.83 -15.54
N ALA A 208 -16.29 -3.29 -16.77
CA ALA A 208 -16.48 -4.69 -17.13
C ALA A 208 -15.43 -5.59 -16.45
N PHE A 209 -14.19 -5.13 -16.31
CA PHE A 209 -13.15 -5.85 -15.58
C PHE A 209 -13.43 -5.88 -14.07
N THR A 210 -13.88 -4.76 -13.52
CA THR A 210 -14.29 -4.66 -12.12
C THR A 210 -15.41 -5.65 -11.81
N GLN A 211 -16.45 -5.68 -12.63
CA GLN A 211 -17.58 -6.58 -12.48
C GLN A 211 -17.17 -8.05 -12.64
N TRP A 212 -16.38 -8.36 -13.67
CA TRP A 212 -15.86 -9.71 -13.89
C TRP A 212 -15.06 -10.23 -12.69
N THR A 213 -14.19 -9.38 -12.13
CA THR A 213 -13.39 -9.71 -10.95
C THR A 213 -14.30 -9.99 -9.74
N ALA A 214 -15.31 -9.14 -9.52
CA ALA A 214 -16.27 -9.31 -8.42
C ALA A 214 -17.08 -10.61 -8.58
N ASP A 215 -17.55 -10.90 -9.79
CA ASP A 215 -18.31 -12.11 -10.08
C ASP A 215 -17.46 -13.38 -9.88
N TRP A 216 -16.19 -13.34 -10.26
CA TRP A 216 -15.26 -14.46 -10.06
C TRP A 216 -15.12 -14.81 -8.57
N PHE A 217 -14.90 -13.82 -7.70
CA PHE A 217 -14.85 -14.05 -6.26
C PHE A 217 -16.20 -14.49 -5.68
N ALA A 218 -17.31 -13.96 -6.19
CA ALA A 218 -18.65 -14.36 -5.75
C ALA A 218 -18.94 -15.84 -6.12
N HIS A 219 -18.58 -16.28 -7.33
CA HIS A 219 -18.66 -17.69 -7.74
C HIS A 219 -17.77 -18.61 -6.90
N ALA A 220 -16.65 -18.12 -6.40
CA ALA A 220 -15.78 -18.83 -5.45
C ALA A 220 -16.35 -18.88 -4.02
N GLY A 221 -17.53 -18.30 -3.77
CA GLY A 221 -18.25 -18.35 -2.48
C GLY A 221 -17.97 -17.19 -1.53
N TYR A 222 -17.25 -16.15 -1.96
CA TYR A 222 -16.97 -14.98 -1.13
C TYR A 222 -18.11 -13.96 -1.20
N ARG A 223 -18.33 -13.26 -0.09
CA ARG A 223 -19.19 -12.07 -0.06
C ARG A 223 -18.39 -10.88 -0.62
N VAL A 224 -18.80 -10.39 -1.78
CA VAL A 224 -18.11 -9.33 -2.50
C VAL A 224 -18.89 -8.02 -2.47
N ARG A 225 -18.19 -6.91 -2.40
CA ARG A 225 -18.73 -5.56 -2.69
C ARG A 225 -17.78 -4.80 -3.59
N ILE A 226 -18.37 -3.97 -4.46
CA ILE A 226 -17.63 -3.03 -5.30
C ILE A 226 -17.63 -1.66 -4.61
N ASN A 227 -16.47 -1.02 -4.49
CA ASN A 227 -16.27 0.32 -3.93
C ASN A 227 -16.84 0.55 -2.52
N ALA A 228 -17.01 -0.49 -1.70
CA ALA A 228 -17.55 -0.36 -0.35
C ALA A 228 -16.90 -1.36 0.62
N PRO A 229 -16.21 -0.90 1.69
CA PRO A 229 -16.10 0.50 2.16
C PRO A 229 -14.94 1.30 1.52
N TYR A 230 -14.15 0.70 0.67
CA TYR A 230 -13.01 1.33 -0.02
C TYR A 230 -13.38 1.70 -1.45
N GLN A 231 -12.77 2.81 -1.94
CA GLN A 231 -13.01 3.36 -3.29
C GLN A 231 -11.70 3.49 -4.04
#